data_52e28bbff702020e68700f5b0309c64d
#
_entry.id   52e28bbff702020e68700f5b0309c64d
#
_cell.length_a   1.000
_cell.length_b   1.000
_cell.length_c   1.000
_cell.angle_alpha   90.00
_cell.angle_beta   90.00
_cell.angle_gamma   90.00
#
_symmetry.space_group_name_H-M   'P 1'
#
loop_
_entity.id
_entity.type
_entity.pdbx_description
1 polymer ?
#
loop_
_entity_poly.entity_id
_entity_poly.type
_entity_poly.pdbx_seq_one_letter_code
_entity_poly.pdbx_strand_id
1 'polypeptide(L)'
;LVEPGSTLVCAVSGGKDSVCLLHVMLSLQKELFITVKAAHLNHQLRGEESDRDEAFVRNLCESLSVPLTVSRADVLARCKETGESVEEAARVLRYRFFASLEGVVATAHTQDDNLETVLLNLVRGTALRGLCGIPPKRGQIVRPMLCVSRAEVEQYLLQSGLSHVEDSSNASDLPLRNRLRHEVLPLLRRENPNLSETVFRMDAVLRQEDSYLEKQTSSLLQSCALSSGSWSCSVLRAAPQALQARAMRLLLAQLNIAKPAQAHVDALMHLIASSGGSSSVTLPGGKMLRRSYDILSIAADDLPQTFEPKALLLGGETEIPELSLRISCRFVKKYEKSMQSLCTFAFKYDTIDEIKALCVRPRQAGDEIQLPGGGRRLKKLLIDRKVPRDARSLVPVVANRAGVLLVYPLAVSVSRQAQPGDRAILIHFVHEKEYIQKEDTQ
;
A
#
# COMPACT_ATOMS: atom_id res chain seq x y z
N LEU A 1 -4.06 -25.76 8.27
CA LEU A 1 -5.03 -24.67 8.32
C LEU A 1 -5.22 -24.15 9.74
N VAL A 2 -5.26 -25.05 10.71
CA VAL A 2 -5.50 -24.77 12.14
C VAL A 2 -4.38 -25.41 12.93
N GLU A 3 -3.83 -24.72 13.93
CA GLU A 3 -2.74 -25.23 14.75
C GLU A 3 -3.32 -26.03 15.94
N PRO A 4 -2.66 -27.11 16.40
CA PRO A 4 -3.04 -27.81 17.61
C PRO A 4 -3.10 -26.86 18.81
N GLY A 5 -4.06 -27.06 19.71
CA GLY A 5 -4.31 -26.20 20.86
C GLY A 5 -5.13 -24.93 20.58
N SER A 6 -5.46 -24.64 19.31
CA SER A 6 -6.21 -23.45 18.95
C SER A 6 -7.72 -23.63 19.06
N THR A 7 -8.46 -22.51 19.14
CA THR A 7 -9.92 -22.49 19.04
C THR A 7 -10.31 -22.29 17.58
N LEU A 8 -11.17 -23.20 17.07
CA LEU A 8 -11.82 -23.11 15.77
C LEU A 8 -13.28 -22.70 15.95
N VAL A 9 -13.68 -21.56 15.38
CA VAL A 9 -15.05 -21.06 15.41
C VAL A 9 -15.71 -21.35 14.08
N CYS A 10 -16.66 -22.30 14.04
CA CYS A 10 -17.43 -22.62 12.84
C CYS A 10 -18.51 -21.55 12.63
N ALA A 11 -18.49 -20.89 11.47
CA ALA A 11 -19.57 -19.97 11.07
C ALA A 11 -20.76 -20.78 10.57
N VAL A 12 -21.85 -20.78 11.34
CA VAL A 12 -23.03 -21.61 11.09
C VAL A 12 -24.20 -20.73 10.68
N SER A 13 -24.69 -20.88 9.43
CA SER A 13 -25.88 -20.19 8.93
C SER A 13 -27.16 -20.98 9.14
N GLY A 14 -27.08 -22.27 9.45
CA GLY A 14 -28.19 -23.21 9.49
C GLY A 14 -28.35 -24.04 8.22
N GLY A 15 -27.79 -23.57 7.10
CA GLY A 15 -27.80 -24.29 5.82
C GLY A 15 -26.87 -25.51 5.82
N LYS A 16 -27.13 -26.44 4.87
CA LYS A 16 -26.50 -27.76 4.76
C LYS A 16 -24.97 -27.75 4.90
N ASP A 17 -24.29 -26.88 4.16
CA ASP A 17 -22.82 -26.85 4.17
C ASP A 17 -22.27 -26.43 5.56
N SER A 18 -22.92 -25.48 6.22
CA SER A 18 -22.47 -24.99 7.53
C SER A 18 -22.76 -25.98 8.67
N VAL A 19 -23.84 -26.73 8.59
CA VAL A 19 -24.17 -27.82 9.53
C VAL A 19 -23.17 -28.96 9.37
N CYS A 20 -22.88 -29.37 8.13
CA CYS A 20 -21.87 -30.36 7.81
C CYS A 20 -20.49 -29.95 8.36
N LEU A 21 -20.07 -28.71 8.11
CA LEU A 21 -18.79 -28.18 8.64
C LEU A 21 -18.72 -28.34 10.15
N LEU A 22 -19.75 -27.87 10.88
CA LEU A 22 -19.78 -27.94 12.35
C LEU A 22 -19.63 -29.38 12.85
N HIS A 23 -20.43 -30.29 12.29
CA HIS A 23 -20.45 -31.68 12.70
C HIS A 23 -19.11 -32.42 12.40
N VAL A 24 -18.54 -32.20 11.23
CA VAL A 24 -17.23 -32.77 10.85
C VAL A 24 -16.13 -32.23 11.76
N MET A 25 -16.10 -30.90 12.04
CA MET A 25 -15.07 -30.34 12.91
C MET A 25 -15.20 -30.83 14.35
N LEU A 26 -16.41 -31.07 14.85
CA LEU A 26 -16.64 -31.71 16.16
C LEU A 26 -16.10 -33.15 16.20
N SER A 27 -16.35 -33.93 15.16
CA SER A 27 -15.87 -35.31 15.10
C SER A 27 -14.32 -35.37 15.08
N LEU A 28 -13.68 -34.40 14.42
CA LEU A 28 -12.22 -34.30 14.28
C LEU A 28 -11.53 -33.54 15.42
N GLN A 29 -12.26 -32.91 16.35
CA GLN A 29 -11.66 -32.01 17.34
C GLN A 29 -10.61 -32.67 18.24
N LYS A 30 -10.80 -33.94 18.59
CA LYS A 30 -9.85 -34.71 19.41
C LYS A 30 -8.58 -35.06 18.63
N GLU A 31 -8.75 -35.48 17.37
CA GLU A 31 -7.64 -35.84 16.48
C GLU A 31 -6.77 -34.63 16.13
N LEU A 32 -7.41 -33.49 15.88
CA LEU A 32 -6.73 -32.24 15.54
C LEU A 32 -6.24 -31.45 16.77
N PHE A 33 -6.56 -31.90 17.98
CA PHE A 33 -6.25 -31.18 19.24
C PHE A 33 -6.75 -29.72 19.23
N ILE A 34 -8.00 -29.49 18.78
CA ILE A 34 -8.62 -28.17 18.73
C ILE A 34 -9.87 -28.09 19.62
N THR A 35 -10.23 -26.86 19.98
CA THR A 35 -11.54 -26.57 20.64
C THR A 35 -12.48 -26.00 19.61
N VAL A 36 -13.64 -26.65 19.39
CA VAL A 36 -14.65 -26.20 18.43
C VAL A 36 -15.70 -25.35 19.14
N LYS A 37 -15.98 -24.17 18.58
CA LYS A 37 -17.08 -23.28 18.94
C LYS A 37 -17.90 -22.97 17.69
N ALA A 38 -19.10 -22.44 17.84
CA ALA A 38 -19.95 -21.99 16.76
C ALA A 38 -20.20 -20.48 16.82
N ALA A 39 -20.39 -19.85 15.66
CA ALA A 39 -20.81 -18.46 15.56
C ALA A 39 -21.91 -18.31 14.51
N HIS A 40 -22.96 -17.54 14.83
CA HIS A 40 -24.06 -17.24 13.94
C HIS A 40 -24.26 -15.73 13.83
N LEU A 41 -24.42 -15.22 12.60
CA LEU A 41 -24.79 -13.84 12.34
C LEU A 41 -26.15 -13.77 11.69
N ASN A 42 -27.15 -13.25 12.42
CA ASN A 42 -28.45 -12.94 11.88
C ASN A 42 -28.41 -11.59 11.16
N HIS A 43 -28.55 -11.61 9.84
CA HIS A 43 -28.50 -10.42 8.97
C HIS A 43 -29.78 -9.58 8.97
N GLN A 44 -30.83 -10.04 9.62
CA GLN A 44 -32.15 -9.40 9.73
C GLN A 44 -32.80 -9.01 8.39
N LEU A 45 -32.47 -9.75 7.30
CA LEU A 45 -32.96 -9.46 5.96
C LEU A 45 -34.32 -10.03 5.64
N ARG A 46 -34.70 -11.12 6.32
CA ARG A 46 -35.89 -11.90 6.00
C ARG A 46 -36.93 -11.99 7.16
N GLY A 47 -36.85 -11.06 8.13
CA GLY A 47 -37.75 -11.02 9.28
C GLY A 47 -37.82 -12.36 10.02
N GLU A 48 -39.02 -12.93 10.10
CA GLU A 48 -39.29 -14.21 10.84
C GLU A 48 -38.46 -15.40 10.35
N GLU A 49 -38.12 -15.48 9.06
CA GLU A 49 -37.22 -16.53 8.56
C GLU A 49 -35.83 -16.43 9.16
N SER A 50 -35.28 -15.22 9.27
CA SER A 50 -33.97 -15.01 9.89
C SER A 50 -33.96 -15.38 11.37
N ASP A 51 -35.06 -15.13 12.08
CA ASP A 51 -35.18 -15.51 13.49
C ASP A 51 -35.38 -17.02 13.65
N ARG A 52 -36.14 -17.67 12.75
CA ARG A 52 -36.27 -19.14 12.69
C ARG A 52 -34.90 -19.79 12.47
N ASP A 53 -34.10 -19.28 11.55
CA ASP A 53 -32.76 -19.80 11.24
C ASP A 53 -31.83 -19.64 12.46
N GLU A 54 -31.88 -18.51 13.17
CA GLU A 54 -31.17 -18.33 14.44
C GLU A 54 -31.61 -19.32 15.51
N ALA A 55 -32.93 -19.53 15.66
CA ALA A 55 -33.46 -20.50 16.61
C ALA A 55 -33.02 -21.94 16.30
N PHE A 56 -33.03 -22.32 15.02
CA PHE A 56 -32.51 -23.61 14.57
C PHE A 56 -31.03 -23.80 14.96
N VAL A 57 -30.17 -22.78 14.70
CA VAL A 57 -28.75 -22.88 15.04
C VAL A 57 -28.54 -22.97 16.56
N ARG A 58 -29.33 -22.26 17.38
CA ARG A 58 -29.26 -22.34 18.83
C ARG A 58 -29.60 -23.78 19.31
N ASN A 59 -30.69 -24.34 18.83
CA ASN A 59 -31.09 -25.70 19.18
C ASN A 59 -30.07 -26.74 18.72
N LEU A 60 -29.52 -26.58 17.53
CA LEU A 60 -28.46 -27.46 17.01
C LEU A 60 -27.21 -27.41 17.91
N CYS A 61 -26.74 -26.24 18.27
CA CYS A 61 -25.56 -26.08 19.11
C CYS A 61 -25.77 -26.58 20.53
N GLU A 62 -26.99 -26.40 21.08
CA GLU A 62 -27.37 -26.94 22.38
C GLU A 62 -27.39 -28.48 22.37
N SER A 63 -27.98 -29.10 21.36
CA SER A 63 -28.02 -30.57 21.20
C SER A 63 -26.62 -31.19 21.04
N LEU A 64 -25.71 -30.45 20.40
CA LEU A 64 -24.32 -30.86 20.21
C LEU A 64 -23.39 -30.44 21.36
N SER A 65 -23.89 -29.72 22.36
CA SER A 65 -23.14 -29.18 23.49
C SER A 65 -21.97 -28.26 23.03
N VAL A 66 -22.20 -27.44 21.99
CA VAL A 66 -21.19 -26.53 21.40
C VAL A 66 -21.44 -25.09 21.86
N PRO A 67 -20.43 -24.39 22.41
CA PRO A 67 -20.55 -22.98 22.73
C PRO A 67 -20.86 -22.15 21.47
N LEU A 68 -21.94 -21.34 21.53
CA LEU A 68 -22.43 -20.53 20.42
C LEU A 68 -22.33 -19.03 20.72
N THR A 69 -21.71 -18.27 19.81
CA THR A 69 -21.78 -16.80 19.81
C THR A 69 -22.75 -16.34 18.72
N VAL A 70 -23.77 -15.57 19.09
CA VAL A 70 -24.73 -15.01 18.15
C VAL A 70 -24.63 -13.50 18.12
N SER A 71 -24.66 -12.92 16.92
CA SER A 71 -24.77 -11.49 16.71
C SER A 71 -25.90 -11.19 15.71
N ARG A 72 -26.47 -10.00 15.81
CA ARG A 72 -27.49 -9.50 14.88
C ARG A 72 -26.98 -8.25 14.19
N ALA A 73 -27.23 -8.10 12.90
CA ALA A 73 -26.75 -6.98 12.11
C ALA A 73 -27.84 -6.50 11.14
N ASP A 74 -28.21 -5.23 11.25
CA ASP A 74 -29.13 -4.58 10.32
C ASP A 74 -28.40 -4.18 9.03
N VAL A 75 -28.53 -5.04 8.03
CA VAL A 75 -27.92 -4.84 6.71
C VAL A 75 -28.58 -3.68 5.97
N LEU A 76 -29.92 -3.52 6.11
CA LEU A 76 -30.66 -2.48 5.38
C LEU A 76 -30.33 -1.07 5.91
N ALA A 77 -30.14 -0.92 7.22
CA ALA A 77 -29.68 0.33 7.81
C ALA A 77 -28.32 0.72 7.24
N ARG A 78 -27.37 -0.23 7.17
CA ARG A 78 -26.06 0.03 6.58
C ARG A 78 -26.15 0.42 5.09
N CYS A 79 -26.97 -0.25 4.30
CA CYS A 79 -27.17 0.12 2.88
C CYS A 79 -27.65 1.57 2.73
N LYS A 80 -28.54 2.03 3.62
CA LYS A 80 -29.04 3.42 3.61
C LYS A 80 -27.95 4.43 3.98
N GLU A 81 -27.07 4.08 4.92
CA GLU A 81 -25.99 4.95 5.38
C GLU A 81 -24.84 5.08 4.35
N THR A 82 -24.48 3.96 3.71
CA THR A 82 -23.24 3.88 2.90
C THR A 82 -23.49 3.87 1.39
N GLY A 83 -24.71 3.60 0.94
CA GLY A 83 -25.02 3.40 -0.48
C GLY A 83 -24.49 2.07 -1.05
N GLU A 84 -23.98 1.17 -0.19
CA GLU A 84 -23.51 -0.17 -0.60
C GLU A 84 -24.69 -1.05 -1.04
N SER A 85 -24.44 -2.02 -1.91
CA SER A 85 -25.42 -3.07 -2.21
C SER A 85 -25.68 -3.94 -0.97
N VAL A 86 -26.86 -4.59 -0.91
CA VAL A 86 -27.23 -5.49 0.20
C VAL A 86 -26.17 -6.59 0.39
N GLU A 87 -25.66 -7.16 -0.70
CA GLU A 87 -24.63 -8.19 -0.66
C GLU A 87 -23.30 -7.66 -0.08
N GLU A 88 -22.88 -6.47 -0.51
CA GLU A 88 -21.62 -5.84 -0.04
C GLU A 88 -21.74 -5.45 1.44
N ALA A 89 -22.87 -4.85 1.84
CA ALA A 89 -23.16 -4.51 3.23
C ALA A 89 -23.21 -5.75 4.14
N ALA A 90 -23.91 -6.80 3.73
CA ALA A 90 -23.98 -8.08 4.46
C ALA A 90 -22.59 -8.71 4.59
N ARG A 91 -21.79 -8.67 3.51
CA ARG A 91 -20.41 -9.16 3.50
C ARG A 91 -19.53 -8.37 4.49
N VAL A 92 -19.59 -7.05 4.48
CA VAL A 92 -18.79 -6.22 5.40
C VAL A 92 -19.15 -6.48 6.85
N LEU A 93 -20.44 -6.56 7.17
CA LEU A 93 -20.91 -6.85 8.53
C LEU A 93 -20.49 -8.24 9.00
N ARG A 94 -20.55 -9.23 8.11
CA ARG A 94 -20.06 -10.60 8.37
C ARG A 94 -18.57 -10.62 8.71
N TYR A 95 -17.75 -9.94 7.92
CA TYR A 95 -16.30 -9.90 8.18
C TYR A 95 -15.94 -9.11 9.44
N ARG A 96 -16.70 -8.05 9.78
CA ARG A 96 -16.58 -7.35 11.07
C ARG A 96 -16.89 -8.29 12.25
N PHE A 97 -17.98 -9.04 12.15
CA PHE A 97 -18.33 -10.04 13.16
C PHE A 97 -17.23 -11.09 13.29
N PHE A 98 -16.75 -11.64 12.18
CA PHE A 98 -15.64 -12.60 12.23
C PHE A 98 -14.38 -12.02 12.88
N ALA A 99 -14.06 -10.76 12.62
CA ALA A 99 -12.90 -10.09 13.21
C ALA A 99 -13.03 -9.86 14.72
N SER A 100 -14.24 -9.87 15.28
CA SER A 100 -14.50 -9.76 16.73
C SER A 100 -14.43 -11.10 17.47
N LEU A 101 -14.35 -12.23 16.75
CA LEU A 101 -14.30 -13.56 17.35
C LEU A 101 -12.87 -13.93 17.73
N GLU A 102 -12.72 -14.55 18.89
CA GLU A 102 -11.44 -15.09 19.32
C GLU A 102 -11.18 -16.47 18.68
N GLY A 103 -10.04 -16.61 18.00
CA GLY A 103 -9.60 -17.85 17.35
C GLY A 103 -9.70 -17.81 15.83
N VAL A 104 -9.59 -18.99 15.21
CA VAL A 104 -9.64 -19.19 13.77
C VAL A 104 -11.08 -19.43 13.34
N VAL A 105 -11.59 -18.68 12.37
CA VAL A 105 -12.98 -18.81 11.89
C VAL A 105 -13.02 -19.74 10.68
N ALA A 106 -13.80 -20.83 10.77
CA ALA A 106 -14.04 -21.74 9.66
C ALA A 106 -15.34 -21.39 8.93
N THR A 107 -15.27 -21.33 7.60
CA THR A 107 -16.45 -21.12 6.73
C THR A 107 -16.63 -22.30 5.78
N ALA A 108 -17.90 -22.64 5.48
CA ALA A 108 -18.31 -23.85 4.78
C ALA A 108 -18.30 -23.72 3.24
N HIS A 109 -17.28 -23.07 2.66
CA HIS A 109 -17.14 -23.02 1.20
C HIS A 109 -16.68 -24.38 0.67
N THR A 110 -17.37 -24.88 -0.37
CA THR A 110 -17.12 -26.16 -1.02
C THR A 110 -16.32 -26.04 -2.31
N GLN A 111 -15.94 -27.16 -2.91
CA GLN A 111 -15.35 -27.23 -4.26
C GLN A 111 -16.23 -26.55 -5.31
N ASP A 112 -17.54 -26.73 -5.20
CA ASP A 112 -18.51 -26.15 -6.14
C ASP A 112 -18.56 -24.63 -6.03
N ASP A 113 -18.47 -24.07 -4.83
CA ASP A 113 -18.38 -22.61 -4.64
C ASP A 113 -17.08 -22.06 -5.21
N ASN A 114 -16.01 -22.83 -5.10
CA ASN A 114 -14.72 -22.48 -5.68
C ASN A 114 -14.79 -22.45 -7.22
N LEU A 115 -15.35 -23.48 -7.84
CA LEU A 115 -15.56 -23.55 -9.29
C LEU A 115 -16.43 -22.38 -9.78
N GLU A 116 -17.55 -22.09 -9.10
CA GLU A 116 -18.38 -20.93 -9.41
C GLU A 116 -17.58 -19.62 -9.37
N THR A 117 -16.73 -19.48 -8.36
CA THR A 117 -15.89 -18.27 -8.18
C THR A 117 -14.85 -18.14 -9.27
N VAL A 118 -14.19 -19.23 -9.68
CA VAL A 118 -13.21 -19.22 -10.78
C VAL A 118 -13.87 -18.81 -12.08
N LEU A 119 -15.03 -19.42 -12.41
CA LEU A 119 -15.79 -19.07 -13.63
C LEU A 119 -16.28 -17.62 -13.61
N LEU A 120 -16.80 -17.15 -12.45
CA LEU A 120 -17.24 -15.76 -12.30
C LEU A 120 -16.09 -14.78 -12.55
N ASN A 121 -14.91 -15.08 -12.02
CA ASN A 121 -13.71 -14.27 -12.21
C ASN A 121 -13.24 -14.31 -13.68
N LEU A 122 -13.28 -15.48 -14.33
CA LEU A 122 -12.94 -15.65 -15.74
C LEU A 122 -13.84 -14.78 -16.65
N VAL A 123 -15.16 -14.84 -16.43
CA VAL A 123 -16.15 -14.04 -17.20
C VAL A 123 -15.96 -12.54 -16.98
N ARG A 124 -15.52 -12.12 -15.79
CA ARG A 124 -15.24 -10.71 -15.46
C ARG A 124 -13.89 -10.22 -16.00
N GLY A 125 -13.07 -11.09 -16.53
CA GLY A 125 -11.71 -10.77 -16.96
C GLY A 125 -10.76 -10.66 -15.77
N THR A 126 -10.04 -11.73 -15.49
CA THR A 126 -9.10 -11.79 -14.38
C THR A 126 -7.71 -12.24 -14.85
N ALA A 127 -6.69 -11.89 -14.07
CA ALA A 127 -5.36 -12.46 -14.18
C ALA A 127 -5.19 -13.66 -13.22
N LEU A 128 -3.98 -14.20 -13.14
CA LEU A 128 -3.61 -15.38 -12.34
C LEU A 128 -4.26 -15.42 -10.95
N ARG A 129 -4.19 -14.31 -10.19
CA ARG A 129 -4.73 -14.24 -8.83
C ARG A 129 -6.23 -14.54 -8.72
N GLY A 130 -7.03 -14.13 -9.70
CA GLY A 130 -8.46 -14.43 -9.68
C GLY A 130 -8.79 -15.86 -10.13
N LEU A 131 -7.91 -16.48 -10.93
CA LEU A 131 -8.01 -17.89 -11.30
C LEU A 131 -7.56 -18.84 -10.18
N CYS A 132 -6.88 -18.35 -9.15
CA CYS A 132 -6.55 -19.14 -7.96
C CYS A 132 -7.77 -19.53 -7.11
N GLY A 133 -8.97 -19.10 -7.49
CA GLY A 133 -10.22 -19.41 -6.81
C GLY A 133 -10.32 -18.85 -5.38
N ILE A 134 -11.04 -19.56 -4.52
CA ILE A 134 -11.21 -19.19 -3.11
C ILE A 134 -9.97 -19.66 -2.32
N PRO A 135 -9.25 -18.77 -1.61
CA PRO A 135 -8.07 -19.17 -0.85
C PRO A 135 -8.46 -20.03 0.36
N PRO A 136 -7.75 -21.14 0.65
CA PRO A 136 -8.01 -21.99 1.82
C PRO A 136 -7.87 -21.25 3.16
N LYS A 137 -6.98 -20.25 3.22
CA LYS A 137 -6.77 -19.37 4.40
C LYS A 137 -6.64 -17.93 3.97
N ARG A 138 -7.31 -17.04 4.71
CA ARG A 138 -7.18 -15.57 4.54
C ARG A 138 -7.28 -14.89 5.90
N GLY A 139 -6.14 -14.44 6.43
CA GLY A 139 -6.09 -13.94 7.81
C GLY A 139 -6.51 -15.04 8.79
N GLN A 140 -7.46 -14.73 9.66
CA GLN A 140 -8.03 -15.69 10.62
C GLN A 140 -9.09 -16.63 10.02
N ILE A 141 -9.49 -16.46 8.75
CA ILE A 141 -10.54 -17.28 8.13
C ILE A 141 -9.92 -18.45 7.38
N VAL A 142 -10.42 -19.66 7.67
CA VAL A 142 -10.07 -20.90 7.00
C VAL A 142 -11.29 -21.54 6.34
N ARG A 143 -11.05 -22.38 5.32
CA ARG A 143 -12.09 -23.05 4.52
C ARG A 143 -11.76 -24.51 4.36
N PRO A 144 -12.03 -25.31 5.40
CA PRO A 144 -11.66 -26.74 5.38
C PRO A 144 -12.37 -27.54 4.29
N MET A 145 -13.59 -27.14 3.93
CA MET A 145 -14.45 -27.89 2.99
C MET A 145 -14.18 -27.56 1.50
N LEU A 146 -13.16 -26.77 1.16
CA LEU A 146 -12.81 -26.54 -0.25
C LEU A 146 -12.39 -27.81 -1.02
N CYS A 147 -12.05 -28.88 -0.32
CA CYS A 147 -11.74 -30.18 -0.90
C CYS A 147 -12.96 -31.11 -1.02
N VAL A 148 -14.15 -30.67 -0.61
CA VAL A 148 -15.38 -31.47 -0.54
C VAL A 148 -16.41 -30.91 -1.52
N SER A 149 -17.06 -31.79 -2.29
CA SER A 149 -18.14 -31.44 -3.19
C SER A 149 -19.49 -31.30 -2.46
N ARG A 150 -20.46 -30.62 -3.06
CA ARG A 150 -21.82 -30.55 -2.51
C ARG A 150 -22.50 -31.91 -2.44
N ALA A 151 -22.22 -32.82 -3.36
CA ALA A 151 -22.77 -34.16 -3.34
C ALA A 151 -22.27 -34.95 -2.12
N GLU A 152 -21.00 -34.85 -1.77
CA GLU A 152 -20.43 -35.47 -0.58
C GLU A 152 -21.02 -34.88 0.71
N VAL A 153 -21.24 -33.55 0.75
CA VAL A 153 -21.92 -32.86 1.87
C VAL A 153 -23.34 -33.41 2.07
N GLU A 154 -24.11 -33.52 1.01
CA GLU A 154 -25.48 -34.03 1.03
C GLU A 154 -25.52 -35.50 1.47
N GLN A 155 -24.63 -36.32 0.94
CA GLN A 155 -24.49 -37.73 1.34
C GLN A 155 -24.15 -37.86 2.83
N TYR A 156 -23.20 -37.05 3.32
CA TYR A 156 -22.80 -37.05 4.72
C TYR A 156 -23.94 -36.68 5.65
N LEU A 157 -24.68 -35.60 5.34
CA LEU A 157 -25.83 -35.17 6.13
C LEU A 157 -26.92 -36.24 6.19
N LEU A 158 -27.23 -36.89 5.07
CA LEU A 158 -28.19 -37.98 4.99
C LEU A 158 -27.77 -39.18 5.86
N GLN A 159 -26.52 -39.59 5.75
CA GLN A 159 -25.98 -40.72 6.54
C GLN A 159 -25.94 -40.42 8.04
N SER A 160 -25.68 -39.18 8.40
CA SER A 160 -25.62 -38.74 9.81
C SER A 160 -26.97 -38.35 10.40
N GLY A 161 -28.05 -38.37 9.62
CA GLY A 161 -29.38 -38.00 10.08
C GLY A 161 -29.50 -36.54 10.53
N LEU A 162 -28.68 -35.65 9.98
CA LEU A 162 -28.61 -34.24 10.37
C LEU A 162 -29.65 -33.40 9.61
N SER A 163 -30.49 -32.71 10.35
CA SER A 163 -31.40 -31.71 9.77
C SER A 163 -30.66 -30.39 9.49
N HIS A 164 -31.18 -29.65 8.52
CA HIS A 164 -30.67 -28.31 8.16
C HIS A 164 -31.84 -27.45 7.66
N VAL A 165 -31.63 -26.13 7.60
CA VAL A 165 -32.60 -25.20 7.04
C VAL A 165 -32.33 -25.08 5.53
N GLU A 166 -33.41 -25.17 4.75
CA GLU A 166 -33.34 -24.83 3.33
C GLU A 166 -33.33 -23.32 3.17
N ASP A 167 -32.29 -22.81 2.51
CA ASP A 167 -32.09 -21.38 2.29
C ASP A 167 -32.93 -20.91 1.10
N SER A 168 -34.01 -20.19 1.36
CA SER A 168 -34.88 -19.59 0.34
C SER A 168 -34.14 -18.50 -0.49
N SER A 169 -33.03 -17.96 0.04
CA SER A 169 -32.23 -16.94 -0.65
C SER A 169 -31.36 -17.49 -1.81
N ASN A 170 -31.30 -18.80 -2.00
CA ASN A 170 -30.71 -19.40 -3.21
C ASN A 170 -31.33 -18.89 -4.53
N ALA A 171 -32.51 -18.27 -4.45
CA ALA A 171 -33.20 -17.62 -5.55
C ALA A 171 -32.72 -16.17 -5.84
N SER A 172 -32.04 -15.51 -4.91
CA SER A 172 -31.69 -14.07 -4.98
C SER A 172 -30.22 -13.74 -5.21
N ASP A 173 -29.38 -14.75 -5.47
CA ASP A 173 -28.00 -14.56 -5.84
C ASP A 173 -27.86 -13.75 -7.15
N LEU A 174 -26.75 -13.01 -7.28
CA LEU A 174 -26.40 -12.24 -8.49
C LEU A 174 -26.86 -12.96 -9.76
N PRO A 175 -27.59 -12.30 -10.66
CA PRO A 175 -28.13 -12.91 -11.89
C PRO A 175 -27.08 -13.70 -12.68
N LEU A 176 -25.82 -13.25 -12.63
CA LEU A 176 -24.70 -13.93 -13.30
C LEU A 176 -24.30 -15.23 -12.59
N ARG A 177 -24.21 -15.25 -11.25
CA ARG A 177 -23.82 -16.45 -10.50
C ARG A 177 -24.88 -17.55 -10.64
N ASN A 178 -26.16 -17.18 -10.59
CA ASN A 178 -27.26 -18.11 -10.81
C ASN A 178 -27.26 -18.69 -12.23
N ARG A 179 -27.04 -17.85 -13.25
CA ARG A 179 -26.90 -18.35 -14.62
C ARG A 179 -25.71 -19.31 -14.76
N LEU A 180 -24.55 -18.97 -14.17
CA LEU A 180 -23.40 -19.88 -14.19
C LEU A 180 -23.75 -21.22 -13.53
N ARG A 181 -24.43 -21.22 -12.37
CA ARG A 181 -24.81 -22.41 -11.62
C ARG A 181 -25.83 -23.28 -12.35
N HIS A 182 -26.87 -22.67 -12.90
CA HIS A 182 -28.01 -23.41 -13.45
C HIS A 182 -27.95 -23.66 -14.94
N GLU A 183 -27.21 -22.84 -15.70
CA GLU A 183 -27.17 -22.95 -17.16
C GLU A 183 -25.79 -23.40 -17.68
N VAL A 184 -24.70 -22.78 -17.20
CA VAL A 184 -23.35 -23.01 -17.74
C VAL A 184 -22.67 -24.23 -17.13
N LEU A 185 -22.66 -24.33 -15.81
CA LEU A 185 -22.03 -25.45 -15.09
C LEU A 185 -22.57 -26.82 -15.48
N PRO A 186 -23.90 -27.03 -15.66
CA PRO A 186 -24.41 -28.31 -16.12
C PRO A 186 -23.87 -28.72 -17.50
N LEU A 187 -23.68 -27.77 -18.41
CA LEU A 187 -23.09 -28.03 -19.72
C LEU A 187 -21.61 -28.45 -19.60
N LEU A 188 -20.83 -27.69 -18.83
CA LEU A 188 -19.42 -28.00 -18.60
C LEU A 188 -19.21 -29.36 -17.89
N ARG A 189 -20.11 -29.73 -16.97
CA ARG A 189 -20.08 -31.02 -16.28
C ARG A 189 -20.45 -32.20 -17.17
N ARG A 190 -21.18 -31.99 -18.26
CA ARG A 190 -21.39 -33.04 -19.28
C ARG A 190 -20.10 -33.39 -19.98
N GLU A 191 -19.25 -32.40 -20.26
CA GLU A 191 -17.94 -32.59 -20.88
C GLU A 191 -16.90 -33.16 -19.88
N ASN A 192 -16.95 -32.69 -18.61
CA ASN A 192 -16.09 -33.18 -17.55
C ASN A 192 -16.89 -33.33 -16.23
N PRO A 193 -17.36 -34.56 -15.90
CA PRO A 193 -18.08 -34.81 -14.65
C PRO A 193 -17.28 -34.45 -13.39
N ASN A 194 -15.97 -34.53 -13.44
CA ASN A 194 -15.05 -34.22 -12.33
C ASN A 194 -14.50 -32.79 -12.39
N LEU A 195 -15.23 -31.85 -13.04
CA LEU A 195 -14.76 -30.48 -13.28
C LEU A 195 -14.38 -29.75 -11.96
N SER A 196 -15.17 -29.91 -10.91
CA SER A 196 -14.90 -29.26 -9.60
C SER A 196 -13.56 -29.70 -9.02
N GLU A 197 -13.25 -30.98 -9.04
CA GLU A 197 -11.97 -31.53 -8.59
C GLU A 197 -10.81 -31.11 -9.52
N THR A 198 -11.03 -31.11 -10.84
CA THR A 198 -10.02 -30.68 -11.81
C THR A 198 -9.62 -29.24 -11.59
N VAL A 199 -10.60 -28.33 -11.39
CA VAL A 199 -10.34 -26.91 -11.09
C VAL A 199 -9.69 -26.76 -9.73
N PHE A 200 -10.09 -27.50 -8.72
CA PHE A 200 -9.45 -27.44 -7.40
C PHE A 200 -7.96 -27.81 -7.45
N ARG A 201 -7.59 -28.83 -8.23
CA ARG A 201 -6.17 -29.22 -8.47
C ARG A 201 -5.42 -28.15 -9.25
N MET A 202 -6.02 -27.59 -10.30
CA MET A 202 -5.47 -26.48 -11.06
C MET A 202 -5.19 -25.28 -10.15
N ASP A 203 -6.15 -24.90 -9.31
CA ASP A 203 -6.01 -23.78 -8.39
C ASP A 203 -4.85 -23.96 -7.39
N ALA A 204 -4.58 -25.18 -6.98
CA ALA A 204 -3.46 -25.49 -6.08
C ALA A 204 -2.11 -25.15 -6.75
N VAL A 205 -1.96 -25.48 -8.03
CA VAL A 205 -0.76 -25.14 -8.82
C VAL A 205 -0.68 -23.62 -9.01
N LEU A 206 -1.75 -22.98 -9.47
CA LEU A 206 -1.78 -21.54 -9.70
C LEU A 206 -1.48 -20.74 -8.43
N ARG A 207 -1.94 -21.21 -7.26
CA ARG A 207 -1.62 -20.59 -5.97
C ARG A 207 -0.14 -20.67 -5.61
N GLN A 208 0.52 -21.79 -5.93
CA GLN A 208 1.97 -21.92 -5.71
C GLN A 208 2.74 -20.94 -6.58
N GLU A 209 2.39 -20.83 -7.87
CA GLU A 209 2.99 -19.88 -8.81
C GLU A 209 2.72 -18.42 -8.38
N ASP A 210 1.49 -18.08 -8.00
CA ASP A 210 1.14 -16.74 -7.52
C ASP A 210 1.92 -16.38 -6.25
N SER A 211 2.04 -17.30 -5.29
CA SER A 211 2.83 -17.13 -4.07
C SER A 211 4.31 -16.89 -4.35
N TYR A 212 4.88 -17.65 -5.30
CA TYR A 212 6.27 -17.45 -5.74
C TYR A 212 6.46 -16.05 -6.33
N LEU A 213 5.59 -15.65 -7.27
CA LEU A 213 5.65 -14.33 -7.89
C LEU A 213 5.42 -13.19 -6.88
N GLU A 214 4.57 -13.38 -5.87
CA GLU A 214 4.35 -12.41 -4.80
C GLU A 214 5.60 -12.22 -3.94
N LYS A 215 6.29 -13.30 -3.58
CA LYS A 215 7.57 -13.25 -2.87
C LYS A 215 8.64 -12.52 -3.69
N GLN A 216 8.78 -12.87 -4.99
CA GLN A 216 9.74 -12.21 -5.89
C GLN A 216 9.42 -10.71 -6.03
N THR A 217 8.14 -10.34 -6.12
CA THR A 217 7.71 -8.95 -6.21
C THR A 217 8.02 -8.17 -4.93
N SER A 218 7.78 -8.78 -3.76
CA SER A 218 8.10 -8.17 -2.47
C SER A 218 9.62 -7.95 -2.32
N SER A 219 10.43 -8.93 -2.71
CA SER A 219 11.89 -8.81 -2.71
C SER A 219 12.37 -7.72 -3.68
N LEU A 220 11.75 -7.61 -4.86
CA LEU A 220 12.04 -6.54 -5.82
C LEU A 220 11.74 -5.16 -5.20
N LEU A 221 10.57 -4.97 -4.57
CA LEU A 221 10.22 -3.69 -3.94
C LEU A 221 11.17 -3.33 -2.81
N GLN A 222 11.62 -4.31 -2.03
CA GLN A 222 12.61 -4.09 -0.99
C GLN A 222 13.99 -3.69 -1.58
N SER A 223 14.44 -4.36 -2.64
CA SER A 223 15.72 -4.07 -3.28
C SER A 223 15.76 -2.71 -4.00
N CYS A 224 14.65 -2.23 -4.48
CA CYS A 224 14.55 -0.93 -5.13
C CYS A 224 14.21 0.22 -4.18
N ALA A 225 13.89 -0.05 -2.90
CA ALA A 225 13.60 0.97 -1.91
C ALA A 225 14.86 1.81 -1.59
N LEU A 226 14.73 3.13 -1.64
CA LEU A 226 15.80 4.09 -1.34
C LEU A 226 15.59 4.73 0.03
N SER A 227 14.34 5.08 0.36
CA SER A 227 13.91 5.62 1.64
C SER A 227 12.41 5.36 1.80
N SER A 228 11.83 5.76 2.93
CA SER A 228 10.37 5.65 3.12
C SER A 228 9.63 6.39 2.00
N GLY A 229 8.85 5.65 1.20
CA GLY A 229 8.05 6.20 0.12
C GLY A 229 8.82 6.56 -1.14
N SER A 230 10.04 6.03 -1.35
CA SER A 230 10.79 6.23 -2.61
C SER A 230 11.50 4.96 -3.10
N TRP A 231 11.58 4.79 -4.42
CA TRP A 231 12.09 3.60 -5.10
C TRP A 231 12.93 3.95 -6.33
N SER A 232 13.95 3.14 -6.62
CA SER A 232 14.76 3.27 -7.84
C SER A 232 14.02 2.77 -9.07
N CYS A 233 13.82 3.64 -10.06
CA CYS A 233 13.23 3.27 -11.34
C CYS A 233 14.14 2.37 -12.18
N SER A 234 15.45 2.50 -12.09
CA SER A 234 16.39 1.66 -12.85
C SER A 234 16.31 0.21 -12.41
N VAL A 235 16.22 -0.06 -11.10
CA VAL A 235 16.04 -1.40 -10.55
C VAL A 235 14.68 -1.99 -10.96
N LEU A 236 13.60 -1.18 -10.88
CA LEU A 236 12.27 -1.59 -11.34
C LEU A 236 12.25 -1.93 -12.83
N ARG A 237 12.88 -1.13 -13.69
CA ARG A 237 12.96 -1.35 -15.15
C ARG A 237 13.77 -2.58 -15.53
N ALA A 238 14.81 -2.91 -14.76
CA ALA A 238 15.64 -4.09 -15.01
C ALA A 238 14.93 -5.42 -14.67
N ALA A 239 13.87 -5.36 -13.87
CA ALA A 239 13.10 -6.55 -13.49
C ALA A 239 12.23 -7.08 -14.65
N PRO A 240 11.85 -8.37 -14.65
CA PRO A 240 10.89 -8.91 -15.60
C PRO A 240 9.55 -8.15 -15.57
N GLN A 241 8.96 -7.94 -16.75
CA GLN A 241 7.72 -7.14 -16.91
C GLN A 241 6.58 -7.65 -16.01
N ALA A 242 6.45 -8.97 -15.82
CA ALA A 242 5.46 -9.57 -14.95
C ALA A 242 5.63 -9.12 -13.48
N LEU A 243 6.86 -8.96 -13.00
CA LEU A 243 7.16 -8.47 -11.65
C LEU A 243 6.97 -6.96 -11.56
N GLN A 244 7.31 -6.19 -12.61
CA GLN A 244 7.06 -4.75 -12.65
C GLN A 244 5.57 -4.43 -12.45
N ALA A 245 4.69 -5.07 -13.23
CA ALA A 245 3.23 -4.86 -13.12
C ALA A 245 2.68 -5.26 -11.75
N ARG A 246 3.19 -6.35 -11.16
CA ARG A 246 2.84 -6.76 -9.79
C ARG A 246 3.35 -5.76 -8.74
N ALA A 247 4.56 -5.25 -8.90
CA ALA A 247 5.12 -4.23 -8.02
C ALA A 247 4.27 -2.97 -8.02
N MET A 248 3.80 -2.52 -9.19
CA MET A 248 2.89 -1.36 -9.26
C MET A 248 1.56 -1.62 -8.54
N ARG A 249 0.99 -2.83 -8.66
CA ARG A 249 -0.23 -3.20 -7.89
C ARG A 249 0.01 -3.21 -6.38
N LEU A 250 1.16 -3.72 -5.92
CA LEU A 250 1.52 -3.69 -4.49
C LEU A 250 1.71 -2.27 -3.98
N LEU A 251 2.36 -1.39 -4.74
CA LEU A 251 2.49 0.03 -4.41
C LEU A 251 1.12 0.71 -4.30
N LEU A 252 0.21 0.46 -5.24
CA LEU A 252 -1.15 0.98 -5.18
C LEU A 252 -1.90 0.49 -3.92
N ALA A 253 -1.72 -0.77 -3.54
CA ALA A 253 -2.31 -1.32 -2.33
C ALA A 253 -1.71 -0.69 -1.05
N GLN A 254 -0.38 -0.50 -0.98
CA GLN A 254 0.29 0.18 0.13
C GLN A 254 -0.17 1.64 0.28
N LEU A 255 -0.51 2.28 -0.83
CA LEU A 255 -1.10 3.61 -0.85
C LEU A 255 -2.59 3.63 -0.48
N ASN A 256 -3.18 2.49 -0.08
CA ASN A 256 -4.60 2.36 0.21
C ASN A 256 -5.51 2.86 -0.93
N ILE A 257 -5.11 2.61 -2.18
CA ILE A 257 -5.99 2.86 -3.33
C ILE A 257 -7.01 1.73 -3.42
N ALA A 258 -8.24 2.04 -3.12
CA ALA A 258 -9.33 1.07 -3.22
C ALA A 258 -9.57 0.69 -4.69
N LYS A 259 -9.56 -0.63 -4.97
CA LYS A 259 -9.89 -1.21 -6.30
C LYS A 259 -9.10 -0.54 -7.46
N PRO A 260 -7.76 -0.64 -7.51
CA PRO A 260 -6.99 -0.05 -8.57
C PRO A 260 -7.38 -0.66 -9.93
N ALA A 261 -7.77 0.18 -10.88
CA ALA A 261 -8.04 -0.26 -12.25
C ALA A 261 -6.72 -0.57 -12.99
N GLN A 262 -6.80 -1.38 -14.07
CA GLN A 262 -5.64 -1.68 -14.90
C GLN A 262 -4.97 -0.41 -15.43
N ALA A 263 -5.77 0.61 -15.81
CA ALA A 263 -5.26 1.90 -16.27
C ALA A 263 -4.29 2.59 -15.28
N HIS A 264 -4.49 2.42 -13.96
CA HIS A 264 -3.57 2.96 -12.96
C HIS A 264 -2.22 2.22 -12.96
N VAL A 265 -2.26 0.90 -13.16
CA VAL A 265 -1.04 0.08 -13.28
C VAL A 265 -0.27 0.48 -14.54
N ASP A 266 -0.98 0.60 -15.67
CA ASP A 266 -0.38 0.98 -16.95
C ASP A 266 0.23 2.38 -16.90
N ALA A 267 -0.45 3.34 -16.27
CA ALA A 267 0.07 4.69 -16.06
C ALA A 267 1.37 4.68 -15.23
N LEU A 268 1.46 3.86 -14.18
CA LEU A 268 2.68 3.71 -13.39
C LEU A 268 3.78 2.99 -14.17
N MET A 269 3.44 1.98 -14.97
CA MET A 269 4.40 1.32 -15.87
C MET A 269 4.99 2.32 -16.89
N HIS A 270 4.16 3.17 -17.49
CA HIS A 270 4.63 4.26 -18.36
C HIS A 270 5.49 5.27 -17.60
N LEU A 271 5.13 5.60 -16.36
CA LEU A 271 5.87 6.52 -15.53
C LEU A 271 7.29 6.03 -15.27
N ILE A 272 7.48 4.77 -14.88
CA ILE A 272 8.80 4.18 -14.65
C ILE A 272 9.59 3.95 -15.94
N ALA A 273 8.92 3.65 -17.06
CA ALA A 273 9.58 3.39 -18.35
C ALA A 273 10.06 4.66 -19.03
N SER A 274 9.42 5.82 -18.78
CA SER A 274 9.76 7.07 -19.45
C SER A 274 11.20 7.51 -19.17
N SER A 275 11.87 8.06 -20.18
CA SER A 275 13.20 8.67 -20.08
C SER A 275 13.07 10.19 -19.98
N GLY A 276 13.88 10.85 -19.16
CA GLY A 276 13.88 12.31 -19.03
C GLY A 276 13.55 12.82 -17.63
N GLY A 277 13.43 14.13 -17.44
CA GLY A 277 13.41 14.84 -16.15
C GLY A 277 12.42 14.37 -15.09
N SER A 278 11.32 15.09 -14.93
CA SER A 278 10.29 14.76 -13.92
C SER A 278 8.93 14.60 -14.59
N SER A 279 8.19 13.60 -14.17
CA SER A 279 6.80 13.34 -14.57
C SER A 279 6.01 12.79 -13.38
N SER A 280 4.69 12.91 -13.39
CA SER A 280 3.84 12.46 -12.29
C SER A 280 2.55 11.84 -12.81
N VAL A 281 1.95 11.00 -11.97
CA VAL A 281 0.65 10.37 -12.19
C VAL A 281 -0.21 10.65 -10.97
N THR A 282 -1.39 11.22 -11.19
CA THR A 282 -2.40 11.40 -10.15
C THR A 282 -3.24 10.13 -10.03
N LEU A 283 -3.45 9.68 -8.81
CA LEU A 283 -4.18 8.48 -8.44
C LEU A 283 -5.48 8.84 -7.73
N PRO A 284 -6.43 7.90 -7.63
CA PRO A 284 -7.65 8.10 -6.84
C PRO A 284 -7.36 8.56 -5.42
N GLY A 285 -8.23 9.42 -4.86
CA GLY A 285 -8.07 9.99 -3.52
C GLY A 285 -7.02 11.10 -3.44
N GLY A 286 -6.69 11.75 -4.58
CA GLY A 286 -5.76 12.88 -4.64
C GLY A 286 -4.29 12.51 -4.49
N LYS A 287 -3.97 11.23 -4.31
CA LYS A 287 -2.59 10.77 -4.17
C LYS A 287 -1.83 10.90 -5.49
N MET A 288 -0.57 11.28 -5.42
CA MET A 288 0.27 11.46 -6.59
C MET A 288 1.58 10.69 -6.43
N LEU A 289 1.95 9.91 -7.45
CA LEU A 289 3.29 9.35 -7.59
C LEU A 289 4.06 10.18 -8.61
N ARG A 290 5.28 10.57 -8.23
CA ARG A 290 6.18 11.35 -9.05
C ARG A 290 7.44 10.58 -9.35
N ARG A 291 7.88 10.63 -10.59
CA ARG A 291 9.22 10.23 -10.98
C ARG A 291 10.09 11.46 -11.18
N SER A 292 11.20 11.51 -10.51
CA SER A 292 12.23 12.52 -10.68
C SER A 292 13.54 11.82 -11.05
N TYR A 293 13.92 11.90 -12.32
CA TYR A 293 15.04 11.14 -12.90
C TYR A 293 14.89 9.63 -12.67
N ASP A 294 15.69 9.03 -11.80
CA ASP A 294 15.64 7.60 -11.46
C ASP A 294 14.84 7.29 -10.18
N ILE A 295 14.27 8.28 -9.54
CA ILE A 295 13.57 8.11 -8.27
C ILE A 295 12.05 8.20 -8.51
N LEU A 296 11.33 7.14 -8.19
CA LEU A 296 9.88 7.14 -8.01
C LEU A 296 9.59 7.47 -6.55
N SER A 297 8.73 8.43 -6.27
CA SER A 297 8.36 8.81 -4.90
C SER A 297 6.88 9.16 -4.79
N ILE A 298 6.33 9.01 -3.58
CA ILE A 298 5.05 9.59 -3.24
C ILE A 298 5.25 11.10 -3.16
N ALA A 299 4.45 11.87 -3.91
CA ALA A 299 4.50 13.32 -3.78
C ALA A 299 3.91 13.71 -2.41
N ALA A 300 4.67 14.48 -1.64
CA ALA A 300 4.15 15.09 -0.43
C ALA A 300 3.32 16.32 -0.82
N ASP A 301 2.12 16.40 -0.31
CA ASP A 301 1.22 17.54 -0.56
C ASP A 301 1.69 18.84 0.10
N ASP A 302 2.63 18.78 1.07
CA ASP A 302 3.01 19.87 1.96
C ASP A 302 4.42 20.43 1.75
N LEU A 303 5.11 20.14 0.63
CA LEU A 303 6.39 20.80 0.39
C LEU A 303 6.16 22.28 0.00
N PRO A 304 6.82 23.23 0.67
CA PRO A 304 6.74 24.63 0.30
C PRO A 304 7.17 24.79 -1.17
N GLN A 305 6.43 25.57 -1.93
CA GLN A 305 6.75 25.79 -3.35
C GLN A 305 7.97 26.69 -3.53
N THR A 306 8.25 27.55 -2.55
CA THR A 306 9.37 28.49 -2.51
C THR A 306 9.57 28.93 -1.05
N PHE A 307 10.59 29.77 -0.80
CA PHE A 307 10.80 30.43 0.47
C PHE A 307 11.06 31.94 0.24
N GLU A 308 10.83 32.75 1.27
CA GLU A 308 11.01 34.18 1.19
C GLU A 308 12.50 34.57 1.28
N PRO A 309 12.97 35.54 0.43
CA PRO A 309 14.32 36.06 0.52
C PRO A 309 14.61 36.68 1.88
N LYS A 310 15.76 36.34 2.47
CA LYS A 310 16.19 36.90 3.76
C LYS A 310 17.61 37.47 3.67
N ALA A 311 17.81 38.63 4.34
CA ALA A 311 19.14 39.20 4.48
C ALA A 311 20.00 38.34 5.41
N LEU A 312 21.25 38.11 5.07
CA LEU A 312 22.22 37.45 5.93
C LEU A 312 22.92 38.45 6.81
N LEU A 313 22.75 38.29 8.12
CA LEU A 313 23.31 39.21 9.13
C LEU A 313 24.73 38.83 9.48
N LEU A 314 25.69 39.75 9.29
CA LEU A 314 27.07 39.54 9.72
C LEU A 314 27.17 39.51 11.24
N GLY A 315 27.72 38.44 11.80
CA GLY A 315 27.78 38.18 13.24
C GLY A 315 26.48 37.64 13.83
N GLY A 316 25.48 37.31 12.98
CA GLY A 316 24.19 36.80 13.38
C GLY A 316 23.80 35.49 12.70
N GLU A 317 22.59 35.03 13.02
CA GLU A 317 21.96 33.86 12.42
C GLU A 317 20.72 34.28 11.65
N THR A 318 20.47 33.57 10.55
CA THR A 318 19.28 33.73 9.70
C THR A 318 18.58 32.40 9.55
N GLU A 319 17.34 32.29 9.98
CA GLU A 319 16.55 31.08 9.89
C GLU A 319 15.65 31.11 8.64
N ILE A 320 15.57 29.95 7.97
CA ILE A 320 14.65 29.66 6.85
C ILE A 320 13.78 28.48 7.26
N PRO A 321 12.66 28.72 7.94
CA PRO A 321 11.80 27.68 8.49
C PRO A 321 11.27 26.73 7.40
N GLU A 322 10.99 27.24 6.20
CA GLU A 322 10.49 26.48 5.06
C GLU A 322 11.46 25.40 4.61
N LEU A 323 12.75 25.54 4.93
CA LEU A 323 13.81 24.59 4.59
C LEU A 323 14.38 23.89 5.82
N SER A 324 13.88 24.19 7.02
CA SER A 324 14.47 23.78 8.32
C SER A 324 15.98 24.05 8.33
N LEU A 325 16.35 25.25 7.88
CA LEU A 325 17.75 25.63 7.65
C LEU A 325 18.08 26.90 8.44
N ARG A 326 19.22 26.85 9.16
CA ARG A 326 19.80 27.99 9.84
C ARG A 326 21.15 28.33 9.21
N ILE A 327 21.38 29.61 8.95
CA ILE A 327 22.57 30.12 8.30
C ILE A 327 23.24 31.14 9.21
N SER A 328 24.50 30.90 9.59
CA SER A 328 25.30 31.89 10.33
C SER A 328 26.36 32.51 9.46
N CYS A 329 26.61 33.80 9.64
CA CYS A 329 27.63 34.55 8.95
C CYS A 329 28.60 35.19 9.95
N ARG A 330 29.90 34.92 9.81
CA ARG A 330 30.91 35.51 10.66
C ARG A 330 32.09 36.07 9.90
N PHE A 331 32.66 37.19 10.34
CA PHE A 331 33.87 37.77 9.82
C PHE A 331 35.10 37.13 10.47
N VAL A 332 36.15 36.85 9.66
CA VAL A 332 37.45 36.39 10.14
C VAL A 332 38.56 37.30 9.52
N LYS A 333 39.49 37.75 10.38
CA LYS A 333 40.58 38.62 9.95
C LYS A 333 41.62 37.88 9.09
N LYS A 334 41.76 36.58 9.28
CA LYS A 334 42.69 35.71 8.56
C LYS A 334 41.97 34.37 8.30
N TYR A 335 41.73 34.05 7.07
CA TYR A 335 41.12 32.79 6.67
C TYR A 335 42.19 31.68 6.65
N GLU A 336 41.82 30.51 7.20
CA GLU A 336 42.61 29.29 7.13
C GLU A 336 41.75 28.16 6.53
N LYS A 337 42.37 27.30 5.70
CA LYS A 337 41.65 26.24 4.99
C LYS A 337 40.95 25.25 5.93
N SER A 338 41.47 25.09 7.14
CA SER A 338 40.85 24.30 8.25
C SER A 338 39.49 24.81 8.67
N MET A 339 39.14 26.07 8.39
CA MET A 339 37.83 26.69 8.71
C MET A 339 36.73 26.31 7.70
N GLN A 340 37.08 25.66 6.58
CA GLN A 340 36.14 25.23 5.55
C GLN A 340 35.64 23.81 5.85
N SER A 341 34.35 23.55 5.64
CA SER A 341 33.72 22.23 5.75
C SER A 341 32.70 22.04 4.61
N LEU A 342 32.02 20.88 4.60
CA LEU A 342 30.94 20.63 3.64
C LEU A 342 29.78 21.64 3.77
N CYS A 343 29.61 22.22 4.96
CA CYS A 343 28.55 23.18 5.26
C CYS A 343 29.07 24.60 5.52
N THR A 344 30.41 24.86 5.43
CA THR A 344 31.03 26.16 5.66
C THR A 344 31.77 26.63 4.43
N PHE A 345 31.42 27.82 3.95
CA PHE A 345 31.97 28.43 2.75
C PHE A 345 32.61 29.78 3.08
N ALA A 346 33.77 30.04 2.51
CA ALA A 346 34.56 31.25 2.80
C ALA A 346 34.61 32.15 1.55
N PHE A 347 34.25 33.41 1.72
CA PHE A 347 34.26 34.43 0.67
C PHE A 347 35.16 35.60 1.07
N LYS A 348 35.93 36.11 0.11
CA LYS A 348 36.87 37.23 0.32
C LYS A 348 36.11 38.48 0.71
N TYR A 349 36.43 39.06 1.88
CA TYR A 349 35.72 40.21 2.46
C TYR A 349 35.74 41.43 1.53
N ASP A 350 36.92 41.77 0.94
CA ASP A 350 37.10 42.96 0.12
C ASP A 350 36.44 42.91 -1.26
N THR A 351 35.94 41.74 -1.67
CA THR A 351 35.20 41.55 -2.94
C THR A 351 33.68 41.51 -2.74
N ILE A 352 33.19 41.56 -1.49
CA ILE A 352 31.78 41.69 -1.18
C ILE A 352 31.49 43.17 -0.98
N ASP A 353 31.37 43.91 -2.09
CA ASP A 353 30.86 45.29 -2.06
C ASP A 353 29.44 45.28 -1.40
N GLU A 354 29.32 46.00 -0.28
CA GLU A 354 28.10 46.11 0.51
C GLU A 354 27.67 44.78 1.18
N ILE A 355 28.30 44.44 2.29
CA ILE A 355 27.93 43.34 3.21
C ILE A 355 26.44 43.43 3.64
N LYS A 356 25.88 44.66 3.66
CA LYS A 356 24.49 44.94 3.94
C LYS A 356 23.51 44.40 2.88
N ALA A 357 23.99 44.01 1.69
CA ALA A 357 23.16 43.49 0.60
C ALA A 357 23.28 41.96 0.40
N LEU A 358 23.97 41.25 1.33
CA LEU A 358 24.08 39.80 1.25
C LEU A 358 22.72 39.15 1.63
N CYS A 359 22.19 38.33 0.75
CA CYS A 359 20.89 37.66 0.99
C CYS A 359 20.94 36.18 0.59
N VAL A 360 20.09 35.41 1.25
CA VAL A 360 19.72 34.07 0.81
C VAL A 360 18.32 34.14 0.20
N ARG A 361 18.14 33.56 -0.97
CA ARG A 361 16.89 33.60 -1.73
C ARG A 361 16.71 32.38 -2.62
N PRO A 362 15.49 32.10 -3.10
CA PRO A 362 15.30 31.18 -4.22
C PRO A 362 16.05 31.67 -5.48
N ARG A 363 16.30 30.73 -6.41
CA ARG A 363 16.86 31.10 -7.71
C ARG A 363 15.92 32.07 -8.46
N GLN A 364 16.50 32.97 -9.22
CA GLN A 364 15.78 33.90 -10.11
C GLN A 364 16.08 33.58 -11.59
N ALA A 365 15.22 34.06 -12.48
CA ALA A 365 15.46 33.97 -13.92
C ALA A 365 16.69 34.80 -14.28
N GLY A 366 17.63 34.22 -15.06
CA GLY A 366 18.85 34.92 -15.45
C GLY A 366 20.02 34.72 -14.50
N ASP A 367 19.85 34.12 -13.32
CA ASP A 367 20.96 33.86 -12.39
C ASP A 367 22.08 33.06 -13.04
N GLU A 368 23.32 33.55 -12.87
CA GLU A 368 24.55 32.90 -13.30
C GLU A 368 25.57 32.85 -12.15
N ILE A 369 26.35 31.78 -12.10
CA ILE A 369 27.47 31.59 -11.17
C ILE A 369 28.76 31.39 -11.93
N GLN A 370 29.85 32.01 -11.44
CA GLN A 370 31.20 31.86 -12.00
C GLN A 370 31.85 30.59 -11.46
N LEU A 371 32.08 29.62 -12.35
CA LEU A 371 32.72 28.33 -12.04
C LEU A 371 34.09 28.22 -12.74
N PRO A 372 34.97 27.27 -12.38
CA PRO A 372 36.13 26.94 -13.17
C PRO A 372 35.68 26.57 -14.59
N GLY A 373 36.02 27.39 -15.58
CA GLY A 373 35.56 27.24 -16.97
C GLY A 373 34.49 28.24 -17.43
N GLY A 374 34.15 29.23 -16.61
CA GLY A 374 33.33 30.38 -16.99
C GLY A 374 31.96 30.47 -16.31
N GLY A 375 31.16 31.47 -16.73
CA GLY A 375 29.84 31.70 -16.23
C GLY A 375 28.85 30.60 -16.61
N ARG A 376 28.04 30.15 -15.66
CA ARG A 376 27.05 29.09 -15.88
C ARG A 376 25.70 29.50 -15.35
N ARG A 377 24.64 29.41 -16.18
CA ARG A 377 23.26 29.68 -15.76
C ARG A 377 22.83 28.67 -14.73
N LEU A 378 22.21 29.13 -13.63
CA LEU A 378 21.74 28.27 -12.55
C LEU A 378 20.72 27.23 -13.02
N LYS A 379 19.83 27.60 -13.97
CA LYS A 379 18.90 26.64 -14.58
C LYS A 379 19.60 25.40 -15.14
N LYS A 380 20.72 25.61 -15.88
CA LYS A 380 21.50 24.52 -16.49
C LYS A 380 22.28 23.75 -15.43
N LEU A 381 22.87 24.44 -14.44
CA LEU A 381 23.58 23.82 -13.33
C LEU A 381 22.65 22.85 -12.54
N LEU A 382 21.45 23.29 -12.20
CA LEU A 382 20.49 22.45 -11.44
C LEU A 382 20.01 21.24 -12.24
N ILE A 383 19.88 21.38 -13.57
CA ILE A 383 19.55 20.24 -14.46
C ILE A 383 20.70 19.24 -14.48
N ASP A 384 21.92 19.71 -14.69
CA ASP A 384 23.13 18.86 -14.77
C ASP A 384 23.41 18.14 -13.43
N ARG A 385 23.09 18.79 -12.32
CA ARG A 385 23.15 18.21 -10.96
C ARG A 385 21.93 17.36 -10.61
N LYS A 386 21.04 17.09 -11.57
CA LYS A 386 19.83 16.28 -11.44
C LYS A 386 18.89 16.73 -10.31
N VAL A 387 18.86 18.03 -10.00
CA VAL A 387 17.90 18.56 -9.01
C VAL A 387 16.48 18.45 -9.57
N PRO A 388 15.54 17.83 -8.87
CA PRO A 388 14.13 17.73 -9.26
C PRO A 388 13.53 19.11 -9.56
N ARG A 389 12.61 19.16 -10.54
CA ARG A 389 12.04 20.44 -11.02
C ARG A 389 11.39 21.27 -9.90
N ASP A 390 10.66 20.62 -9.05
CA ASP A 390 9.97 21.19 -7.89
C ASP A 390 10.91 21.61 -6.75
N ALA A 391 12.01 20.88 -6.56
CA ALA A 391 13.01 21.22 -5.57
C ALA A 391 13.92 22.39 -5.99
N ARG A 392 13.91 22.80 -7.26
CA ARG A 392 14.81 23.86 -7.76
C ARG A 392 14.53 25.23 -7.19
N SER A 393 13.26 25.52 -6.82
CA SER A 393 12.86 26.74 -6.14
C SER A 393 13.22 26.75 -4.65
N LEU A 394 13.51 25.59 -4.08
CA LEU A 394 13.91 25.42 -2.69
C LEU A 394 15.44 25.38 -2.49
N VAL A 395 16.22 25.38 -3.59
CA VAL A 395 17.68 25.45 -3.49
C VAL A 395 18.12 26.83 -3.03
N PRO A 396 18.79 26.97 -1.86
CA PRO A 396 19.23 28.25 -1.35
C PRO A 396 20.34 28.84 -2.23
N VAL A 397 20.12 30.06 -2.69
CA VAL A 397 21.09 30.84 -3.44
C VAL A 397 21.54 32.03 -2.58
N VAL A 398 22.82 32.06 -2.22
CA VAL A 398 23.41 33.21 -1.58
C VAL A 398 23.92 34.17 -2.65
N ALA A 399 23.44 35.39 -2.61
CA ALA A 399 23.76 36.42 -3.62
C ALA A 399 23.87 37.80 -2.97
N ASN A 400 24.56 38.72 -3.69
CA ASN A 400 24.59 40.15 -3.44
C ASN A 400 24.22 40.92 -4.70
N ARG A 401 24.35 42.25 -4.72
CA ARG A 401 24.07 43.07 -5.91
C ARG A 401 24.96 42.74 -7.11
N ALA A 402 26.14 42.18 -6.88
CA ALA A 402 27.10 41.87 -7.94
C ALA A 402 26.93 40.43 -8.49
N GLY A 403 26.01 39.61 -7.96
CA GLY A 403 25.64 38.28 -8.47
C GLY A 403 25.65 37.16 -7.47
N VAL A 404 25.59 35.92 -7.95
CA VAL A 404 25.49 34.71 -7.16
C VAL A 404 26.88 34.30 -6.62
N LEU A 405 26.96 34.07 -5.31
CA LEU A 405 28.15 33.63 -4.60
C LEU A 405 28.16 32.13 -4.36
N LEU A 406 26.98 31.58 -3.99
CA LEU A 406 26.84 30.18 -3.61
C LEU A 406 25.45 29.66 -4.02
N VAL A 407 25.42 28.45 -4.50
CA VAL A 407 24.22 27.63 -4.70
C VAL A 407 24.35 26.43 -3.77
N TYR A 408 23.76 26.50 -2.61
CA TYR A 408 23.96 25.49 -1.54
C TYR A 408 23.19 24.18 -1.80
N PRO A 409 23.80 23.02 -1.64
CA PRO A 409 25.26 22.76 -1.39
C PRO A 409 26.05 22.53 -2.70
N LEU A 410 25.56 22.94 -3.86
CA LEU A 410 25.93 22.46 -5.19
C LEU A 410 27.14 23.11 -5.82
N ALA A 411 27.34 24.41 -5.61
CA ALA A 411 28.39 25.18 -6.31
C ALA A 411 28.76 26.48 -5.60
N VAL A 412 30.03 26.83 -5.62
CA VAL A 412 30.60 28.06 -5.08
C VAL A 412 31.22 28.87 -6.19
N SER A 413 31.04 30.19 -6.22
CA SER A 413 31.65 31.08 -7.19
C SER A 413 33.16 31.18 -6.95
N VAL A 414 33.97 30.84 -7.95
CA VAL A 414 35.45 30.85 -7.85
C VAL A 414 36.03 32.27 -7.77
N SER A 415 35.37 33.25 -8.40
CA SER A 415 35.84 34.64 -8.45
C SER A 415 35.86 35.34 -7.11
N ARG A 416 35.17 34.80 -6.10
CA ARG A 416 34.98 35.45 -4.78
C ARG A 416 35.32 34.54 -3.60
N GLN A 417 35.89 33.38 -3.85
CA GLN A 417 36.31 32.45 -2.83
C GLN A 417 37.57 32.99 -2.12
N ALA A 418 37.56 32.93 -0.78
CA ALA A 418 38.73 33.36 0.01
C ALA A 418 39.92 32.40 -0.16
N GLN A 419 41.13 32.97 -0.17
CA GLN A 419 42.36 32.23 -0.12
C GLN A 419 42.98 32.28 1.30
N PRO A 420 43.78 31.30 1.68
CA PRO A 420 44.49 31.34 2.97
C PRO A 420 45.23 32.66 3.17
N GLY A 421 44.99 33.31 4.32
CA GLY A 421 45.53 34.62 4.64
C GLY A 421 44.59 35.80 4.36
N ASP A 422 43.60 35.63 3.52
CA ASP A 422 42.59 36.69 3.24
C ASP A 422 41.71 37.03 4.45
N ARG A 423 41.22 38.26 4.46
CA ARG A 423 40.06 38.64 5.29
C ARG A 423 38.80 38.02 4.67
N ALA A 424 38.00 37.27 5.45
CA ALA A 424 36.93 36.50 4.87
C ALA A 424 35.61 36.60 5.67
N ILE A 425 34.51 36.32 4.96
CA ILE A 425 33.22 36.01 5.56
C ILE A 425 33.00 34.50 5.45
N LEU A 426 32.77 33.86 6.58
CA LEU A 426 32.38 32.46 6.66
C LEU A 426 30.86 32.38 6.73
N ILE A 427 30.26 31.62 5.83
CA ILE A 427 28.83 31.29 5.79
C ILE A 427 28.69 29.82 6.10
N HIS A 428 28.00 29.53 7.22
CA HIS A 428 27.81 28.18 7.70
C HIS A 428 26.32 27.83 7.72
N PHE A 429 25.99 26.65 7.19
CA PHE A 429 24.64 26.11 7.06
C PHE A 429 24.44 24.95 8.02
N VAL A 430 23.32 24.97 8.79
CA VAL A 430 22.93 23.92 9.73
C VAL A 430 21.48 23.51 9.45
N HIS A 431 21.24 22.22 9.26
CA HIS A 431 19.88 21.66 9.20
C HIS A 431 19.39 21.36 10.61
N GLU A 432 18.18 21.77 10.97
CA GLU A 432 17.63 21.57 12.32
C GLU A 432 17.55 20.11 12.78
N LYS A 433 17.44 19.16 11.85
CA LYS A 433 17.47 17.73 12.17
C LYS A 433 18.83 17.24 12.71
N GLU A 434 19.91 17.96 12.48
CA GLU A 434 21.23 17.63 13.03
C GLU A 434 21.45 18.23 14.45
N TYR A 435 20.63 19.19 14.87
CA TYR A 435 20.76 19.85 16.16
C TYR A 435 20.19 18.99 17.31
N ILE A 436 19.10 18.26 17.07
CA ILE A 436 18.45 17.39 18.06
C ILE A 436 19.34 16.21 18.47
N GLN A 437 20.25 15.74 17.60
CA GLN A 437 21.20 14.67 17.92
C GLN A 437 22.43 15.12 18.72
N LYS A 438 22.68 16.41 18.85
CA LYS A 438 23.85 16.94 19.62
C LYS A 438 23.49 17.40 21.04
N GLU A 439 22.23 17.69 21.34
CA GLU A 439 21.79 18.03 22.71
C GLU A 439 21.54 16.79 23.58
N ASP A 440 21.28 15.62 22.98
CA ASP A 440 21.13 14.35 23.72
C ASP A 440 22.48 13.66 24.06
N THR A 441 23.61 14.33 23.82
CA THR A 441 24.95 13.75 24.03
C THR A 441 25.87 14.67 24.89
N GLN A 442 25.28 15.55 25.71
CA GLN A 442 26.04 16.28 26.77
C GLN A 442 25.53 15.95 28.16
#